data_a647e2128f77cef5008e4ce63f637aeb
#
_entry.id   a647e2128f77cef5008e4ce63f637aeb
#
_cell.length_a   1.000
_cell.length_b   1.000
_cell.length_c   1.000
_cell.angle_alpha   90.00
_cell.angle_beta   90.00
_cell.angle_gamma   90.00
#
_symmetry.space_group_name_H-M   'P 1'
#
loop_
_entity.id
_entity.type
_entity.pdbx_description
1 polymer ?
#
loop_
_entity_poly.entity_id
_entity_poly.type
_entity_poly.pdbx_seq_one_letter_code
_entity_poly.pdbx_strand_id
1 'polypeptide(L)'
;MKETLKLICFNFIFYVLFILFSLIGIPVFSAIVAFQSIFISHRNGMKKFRRAISWYGLVIIKALPYPFVKVIYEDLDKTKTAGPFIFTSNHRSASDPFLMACLPYECVQVVNIWPFKLPILGFMAKLAGYLSVREMPFEEFSKKATGLLNEGVSIITFPEGTRSADGSLGQFHGSIFRVALETGYPVIPICITGNDKIPARGTLLLRPGTIKIHKLSAITYDEYKGFTPYKLKNMVRQLIADEIEAMEGKGNA
;
A
#
# COMPACT_ATOMS: atom_id res chain seq x y z
N MET A 1 27.51 -22.54 -4.70
CA MET A 1 26.71 -23.31 -5.69
C MET A 1 25.33 -23.70 -5.14
N LYS A 2 25.20 -24.41 -4.00
CA LYS A 2 23.88 -24.81 -3.42
C LYS A 2 22.95 -23.64 -3.10
N GLU A 3 23.44 -22.56 -2.49
CA GLU A 3 22.62 -21.39 -2.13
C GLU A 3 22.11 -20.62 -3.38
N THR A 4 22.94 -20.52 -4.41
CA THR A 4 22.55 -19.90 -5.69
C THR A 4 21.44 -20.70 -6.36
N LEU A 5 21.53 -22.03 -6.34
CA LEU A 5 20.50 -22.91 -6.91
C LEU A 5 19.16 -22.78 -6.14
N LYS A 6 19.21 -22.76 -4.80
CA LYS A 6 18.01 -22.53 -3.97
C LYS A 6 17.33 -21.20 -4.31
N LEU A 7 18.10 -20.12 -4.47
CA LEU A 7 17.59 -18.82 -4.83
C LEU A 7 16.93 -18.80 -6.22
N ILE A 8 17.55 -19.46 -7.20
CA ILE A 8 16.98 -19.60 -8.55
C ILE A 8 15.67 -20.39 -8.51
N CYS A 9 15.66 -21.55 -7.85
CA CYS A 9 14.45 -22.37 -7.70
C CYS A 9 13.33 -21.60 -7.00
N PHE A 10 13.63 -20.87 -5.91
CA PHE A 10 12.66 -20.04 -5.20
C PHE A 10 12.02 -19.01 -6.13
N ASN A 11 12.84 -18.24 -6.86
CA ASN A 11 12.32 -17.21 -7.75
C ASN A 11 11.51 -17.83 -8.91
N PHE A 12 11.98 -18.91 -9.50
CA PHE A 12 11.27 -19.61 -10.56
C PHE A 12 9.89 -20.07 -10.09
N ILE A 13 9.80 -20.76 -8.96
CA ILE A 13 8.54 -21.25 -8.39
C ILE A 13 7.62 -20.05 -8.05
N PHE A 14 8.18 -19.03 -7.40
CA PHE A 14 7.39 -17.84 -7.07
C PHE A 14 6.75 -17.21 -8.31
N TYR A 15 7.53 -16.96 -9.37
CA TYR A 15 6.99 -16.29 -10.56
C TYR A 15 6.03 -17.18 -11.35
N VAL A 16 6.26 -18.48 -11.42
CA VAL A 16 5.29 -19.41 -12.03
C VAL A 16 3.97 -19.37 -11.26
N LEU A 17 4.02 -19.48 -9.93
CA LEU A 17 2.81 -19.42 -9.10
C LEU A 17 2.15 -18.04 -9.16
N PHE A 18 2.92 -16.95 -9.15
CA PHE A 18 2.42 -15.59 -9.29
C PHE A 18 1.66 -15.39 -10.60
N ILE A 19 2.24 -15.84 -11.71
CA ILE A 19 1.61 -15.74 -13.04
C ILE A 19 0.34 -16.58 -13.10
N LEU A 20 0.40 -17.85 -12.69
CA LEU A 20 -0.77 -18.74 -12.69
C LEU A 20 -1.88 -18.21 -11.79
N PHE A 21 -1.54 -17.77 -10.58
CA PHE A 21 -2.52 -17.19 -9.65
C PHE A 21 -3.12 -15.88 -10.17
N SER A 22 -2.33 -15.07 -10.87
CA SER A 22 -2.84 -13.84 -11.49
C SER A 22 -3.75 -14.11 -12.69
N LEU A 23 -3.35 -15.02 -13.58
CA LEU A 23 -4.11 -15.34 -14.80
C LEU A 23 -5.41 -16.10 -14.52
N ILE A 24 -5.43 -16.93 -13.49
CA ILE A 24 -6.59 -17.76 -13.15
C ILE A 24 -7.37 -17.13 -11.97
N GLY A 25 -6.67 -16.78 -10.89
CA GLY A 25 -7.29 -16.31 -9.66
C GLY A 25 -8.04 -15.01 -9.84
N ILE A 26 -7.43 -14.01 -10.51
CA ILE A 26 -8.09 -12.71 -10.69
C ILE A 26 -9.39 -12.84 -11.48
N PRO A 27 -9.45 -13.49 -12.68
CA PRO A 27 -10.71 -13.69 -13.39
C PRO A 27 -11.75 -14.46 -12.58
N VAL A 28 -11.36 -15.55 -11.92
CA VAL A 28 -12.28 -16.37 -11.10
C VAL A 28 -12.87 -15.54 -9.95
N PHE A 29 -12.04 -14.86 -9.17
CA PHE A 29 -12.53 -13.99 -8.08
C PHE A 29 -13.39 -12.85 -8.58
N SER A 30 -13.02 -12.25 -9.71
CA SER A 30 -13.81 -11.17 -10.32
C SER A 30 -15.19 -11.69 -10.76
N ALA A 31 -15.26 -12.85 -11.35
CA ALA A 31 -16.52 -13.48 -11.73
C ALA A 31 -17.40 -13.81 -10.49
N ILE A 32 -16.81 -14.34 -9.42
CA ILE A 32 -17.52 -14.61 -8.16
C ILE A 32 -18.07 -13.31 -7.55
N VAL A 33 -17.24 -12.27 -7.47
CA VAL A 33 -17.69 -10.98 -6.92
C VAL A 33 -18.75 -10.33 -7.82
N ALA A 34 -18.59 -10.40 -9.13
CA ALA A 34 -19.59 -9.88 -10.08
C ALA A 34 -20.94 -10.60 -9.92
N PHE A 35 -20.93 -11.93 -9.83
CA PHE A 35 -22.14 -12.73 -9.58
C PHE A 35 -22.80 -12.36 -8.25
N GLN A 36 -22.03 -12.27 -7.17
CA GLN A 36 -22.57 -11.85 -5.86
C GLN A 36 -23.12 -10.43 -5.87
N SER A 37 -22.55 -9.54 -6.70
CA SER A 37 -22.98 -8.14 -6.79
C SER A 37 -24.36 -7.97 -7.42
N ILE A 38 -24.90 -8.98 -8.09
CA ILE A 38 -26.29 -9.00 -8.60
C ILE A 38 -27.29 -8.96 -7.44
N PHE A 39 -26.93 -9.52 -6.29
CA PHE A 39 -27.82 -9.72 -5.14
C PHE A 39 -27.60 -8.71 -4.00
N ILE A 40 -26.66 -7.78 -4.15
CA ILE A 40 -26.29 -6.80 -3.11
C ILE A 40 -26.18 -5.39 -3.69
N SER A 41 -26.20 -4.38 -2.83
CA SER A 41 -26.02 -2.99 -3.26
C SER A 41 -24.63 -2.77 -3.91
N HIS A 42 -24.54 -1.81 -4.82
CA HIS A 42 -23.27 -1.44 -5.47
C HIS A 42 -22.16 -1.19 -4.46
N ARG A 43 -22.43 -0.46 -3.37
CA ARG A 43 -21.46 -0.18 -2.29
C ARG A 43 -20.92 -1.46 -1.65
N ASN A 44 -21.80 -2.44 -1.37
CA ASN A 44 -21.40 -3.71 -0.80
C ASN A 44 -20.62 -4.59 -1.81
N GLY A 45 -20.98 -4.52 -3.10
CA GLY A 45 -20.23 -5.15 -4.19
C GLY A 45 -18.81 -4.61 -4.28
N MET A 46 -18.63 -3.29 -4.27
CA MET A 46 -17.32 -2.64 -4.27
C MET A 46 -16.49 -2.97 -3.04
N LYS A 47 -17.10 -3.03 -1.85
CA LYS A 47 -16.42 -3.46 -0.62
C LYS A 47 -15.89 -4.89 -0.73
N LYS A 48 -16.71 -5.81 -1.25
CA LYS A 48 -16.26 -7.21 -1.50
C LYS A 48 -15.14 -7.27 -2.53
N PHE A 49 -15.24 -6.48 -3.60
CA PHE A 49 -14.22 -6.42 -4.65
C PHE A 49 -12.88 -5.92 -4.11
N ARG A 50 -12.85 -4.82 -3.36
CA ARG A 50 -11.64 -4.29 -2.72
C ARG A 50 -11.06 -5.29 -1.70
N ARG A 51 -11.92 -6.00 -0.96
CA ARG A 51 -11.48 -7.06 -0.05
C ARG A 51 -10.84 -8.24 -0.79
N ALA A 52 -11.36 -8.62 -1.96
CA ALA A 52 -10.74 -9.64 -2.80
C ALA A 52 -9.36 -9.22 -3.32
N ILE A 53 -9.17 -7.93 -3.68
CA ILE A 53 -7.86 -7.38 -4.03
C ILE A 53 -6.89 -7.44 -2.84
N SER A 54 -7.34 -7.08 -1.62
CA SER A 54 -6.51 -7.20 -0.42
C SER A 54 -6.13 -8.66 -0.15
N TRP A 55 -7.08 -9.59 -0.28
CA TRP A 55 -6.79 -11.01 -0.14
C TRP A 55 -5.77 -11.51 -1.18
N TYR A 56 -5.91 -11.09 -2.44
CA TYR A 56 -4.93 -11.37 -3.49
C TYR A 56 -3.54 -10.86 -3.09
N GLY A 57 -3.45 -9.62 -2.60
CA GLY A 57 -2.20 -9.04 -2.11
C GLY A 57 -1.57 -9.87 -0.99
N LEU A 58 -2.36 -10.32 -0.01
CA LEU A 58 -1.87 -11.17 1.09
C LEU A 58 -1.29 -12.50 0.60
N VAL A 59 -1.93 -13.14 -0.39
CA VAL A 59 -1.40 -14.36 -0.99
C VAL A 59 -0.03 -14.11 -1.64
N ILE A 60 0.08 -13.03 -2.40
CA ILE A 60 1.33 -12.67 -3.11
C ILE A 60 2.49 -12.40 -2.14
N ILE A 61 2.25 -11.74 -0.99
CA ILE A 61 3.33 -11.33 -0.09
C ILE A 61 3.58 -12.28 1.06
N LYS A 62 2.60 -13.09 1.48
CA LYS A 62 2.74 -13.99 2.63
C LYS A 62 2.77 -15.46 2.24
N ALA A 63 1.89 -15.89 1.31
CA ALA A 63 1.76 -17.30 1.01
C ALA A 63 2.78 -17.77 -0.05
N LEU A 64 2.85 -17.09 -1.19
CA LEU A 64 3.72 -17.53 -2.29
C LEU A 64 5.22 -17.48 -1.95
N PRO A 65 5.76 -16.46 -1.28
CA PRO A 65 7.19 -16.41 -0.99
C PRO A 65 7.61 -17.16 0.30
N TYR A 66 6.65 -17.74 1.04
CA TYR A 66 6.94 -18.51 2.25
C TYR A 66 7.68 -19.83 1.89
N PRO A 67 8.66 -20.28 2.68
CA PRO A 67 9.17 -19.69 3.94
C PRO A 67 10.32 -18.67 3.76
N PHE A 68 10.67 -18.31 2.53
CA PHE A 68 11.84 -17.48 2.23
C PHE A 68 11.65 -16.01 2.62
N VAL A 69 10.42 -15.50 2.52
CA VAL A 69 10.07 -14.14 2.94
C VAL A 69 9.05 -14.18 4.07
N LYS A 70 9.38 -13.51 5.18
CA LYS A 70 8.49 -13.35 6.33
C LYS A 70 8.01 -11.92 6.40
N VAL A 71 6.71 -11.71 6.59
CA VAL A 71 6.09 -10.38 6.78
C VAL A 71 5.54 -10.28 8.20
N ILE A 72 6.05 -9.32 8.95
CA ILE A 72 5.63 -8.98 10.31
C ILE A 72 4.87 -7.65 10.24
N TYR A 73 3.64 -7.63 10.73
CA TYR A 73 2.83 -6.42 10.86
C TYR A 73 2.59 -6.14 12.34
N GLU A 74 2.91 -4.91 12.76
CA GLU A 74 2.68 -4.42 14.12
C GLU A 74 1.81 -3.17 14.07
N ASP A 75 0.71 -3.19 14.81
CA ASP A 75 -0.16 -2.05 15.00
C ASP A 75 0.25 -1.33 16.30
N LEU A 76 0.91 -0.20 16.16
CA LEU A 76 1.37 0.63 17.27
C LEU A 76 0.38 1.74 17.62
N ASP A 77 -0.78 1.79 16.94
CA ASP A 77 -1.80 2.82 17.17
C ASP A 77 -2.49 2.61 18.52
N LYS A 78 -2.27 3.55 19.42
CA LYS A 78 -2.87 3.58 20.76
C LYS A 78 -4.14 4.43 20.83
N THR A 79 -4.43 5.20 19.75
CA THR A 79 -5.51 6.21 19.77
C THR A 79 -6.90 5.61 19.64
N LYS A 80 -7.02 4.40 19.07
CA LYS A 80 -8.31 3.75 18.72
C LYS A 80 -9.23 4.66 17.90
N THR A 81 -8.63 5.57 17.13
CA THR A 81 -9.36 6.49 16.26
C THR A 81 -10.17 5.70 15.23
N ALA A 82 -11.41 6.10 14.98
CA ALA A 82 -12.24 5.49 13.94
C ALA A 82 -11.85 6.00 12.55
N GLY A 83 -11.82 5.08 11.56
CA GLY A 83 -11.60 5.45 10.16
C GLY A 83 -12.85 6.04 9.48
N PRO A 84 -12.75 6.36 8.20
CA PRO A 84 -11.64 6.02 7.30
C PRO A 84 -10.39 6.86 7.53
N PHE A 85 -9.27 6.41 6.96
CA PHE A 85 -7.95 6.97 7.19
C PHE A 85 -7.25 7.36 5.88
N ILE A 86 -6.31 8.28 6.00
CA ILE A 86 -5.31 8.55 4.97
C ILE A 86 -3.99 7.91 5.44
N PHE A 87 -3.67 6.73 4.90
CA PHE A 87 -2.40 6.05 5.16
C PHE A 87 -1.31 6.62 4.29
N THR A 88 -0.19 6.97 4.90
CA THR A 88 1.01 7.48 4.22
C THR A 88 2.20 6.58 4.54
N SER A 89 2.88 6.05 3.53
CA SER A 89 3.98 5.12 3.71
C SER A 89 5.21 5.53 2.92
N ASN A 90 6.40 5.14 3.40
CA ASN A 90 7.62 5.15 2.60
C ASN A 90 7.54 4.13 1.45
N HIS A 91 8.35 4.33 0.40
CA HIS A 91 8.30 3.53 -0.82
C HIS A 91 9.69 3.03 -1.24
N ARG A 92 9.98 1.76 -0.97
CA ARG A 92 11.29 1.13 -1.23
C ARG A 92 11.25 0.06 -2.31
N SER A 93 10.14 -0.69 -2.43
CA SER A 93 10.06 -1.86 -3.29
C SER A 93 8.78 -1.90 -4.13
N ALA A 94 8.78 -2.70 -5.19
CA ALA A 94 7.58 -3.04 -5.95
C ALA A 94 6.59 -3.90 -5.12
N SER A 95 7.01 -4.47 -4.00
CA SER A 95 6.15 -5.20 -3.08
C SER A 95 5.29 -4.29 -2.18
N ASP A 96 5.64 -3.02 -2.00
CA ASP A 96 4.96 -2.12 -1.06
C ASP A 96 3.44 -2.01 -1.29
N PRO A 97 2.94 -1.86 -2.53
CA PRO A 97 1.50 -1.83 -2.75
C PRO A 97 0.77 -3.10 -2.29
N PHE A 98 1.42 -4.26 -2.39
CA PHE A 98 0.87 -5.53 -1.91
C PHE A 98 0.96 -5.66 -0.39
N LEU A 99 2.02 -5.10 0.24
CA LEU A 99 2.17 -5.08 1.70
C LEU A 99 1.04 -4.32 2.39
N MET A 100 0.44 -3.33 1.72
CA MET A 100 -0.73 -2.61 2.23
C MET A 100 -1.97 -3.50 2.41
N ALA A 101 -1.99 -4.70 1.82
CA ALA A 101 -3.03 -5.70 2.08
C ALA A 101 -3.01 -6.23 3.52
N CYS A 102 -1.94 -6.00 4.29
CA CYS A 102 -1.88 -6.31 5.72
C CYS A 102 -2.77 -5.39 6.57
N LEU A 103 -3.19 -4.23 6.05
CA LEU A 103 -4.08 -3.31 6.74
C LEU A 103 -5.51 -3.88 6.77
N PRO A 104 -6.17 -3.97 7.95
CA PRO A 104 -7.51 -4.56 8.08
C PRO A 104 -8.64 -3.60 7.69
N TYR A 105 -8.40 -2.72 6.72
CA TYR A 105 -9.33 -1.67 6.30
C TYR A 105 -9.71 -1.82 4.82
N GLU A 106 -10.89 -1.31 4.46
CA GLU A 106 -11.23 -1.13 3.05
C GLU A 106 -10.44 0.06 2.51
N CYS A 107 -9.56 -0.21 1.55
CA CYS A 107 -8.64 0.79 1.02
C CYS A 107 -8.63 0.87 -0.50
N VAL A 108 -8.31 2.05 -1.00
CA VAL A 108 -7.83 2.29 -2.37
C VAL A 108 -6.43 2.89 -2.32
N GLN A 109 -5.66 2.71 -3.38
CA GLN A 109 -4.29 3.25 -3.43
C GLN A 109 -4.21 4.40 -4.43
N VAL A 110 -3.38 5.39 -4.08
CA VAL A 110 -2.91 6.42 -5.02
C VAL A 110 -1.67 5.86 -5.71
N VAL A 111 -1.76 5.66 -7.01
CA VAL A 111 -0.70 5.04 -7.81
C VAL A 111 -0.22 5.97 -8.92
N ASN A 112 0.93 5.67 -9.48
CA ASN A 112 1.44 6.32 -10.69
C ASN A 112 0.66 5.81 -11.93
N ILE A 113 0.87 6.41 -13.09
CA ILE A 113 0.19 6.06 -14.35
C ILE A 113 0.53 4.64 -14.83
N TRP A 114 1.80 4.21 -14.68
CA TRP A 114 2.25 2.95 -15.23
C TRP A 114 1.54 1.69 -14.68
N PRO A 115 1.12 1.61 -13.38
CA PRO A 115 0.38 0.45 -12.89
C PRO A 115 -0.94 0.24 -13.64
N PHE A 116 -1.61 1.32 -14.06
CA PHE A 116 -2.86 1.24 -14.83
C PHE A 116 -2.67 0.67 -16.24
N LYS A 117 -1.43 0.64 -16.75
CA LYS A 117 -1.09 0.06 -18.06
C LYS A 117 -0.83 -1.45 -17.99
N LEU A 118 -0.71 -2.01 -16.79
CA LEU A 118 -0.53 -3.46 -16.65
C LEU A 118 -1.82 -4.19 -17.05
N PRO A 119 -1.73 -5.21 -17.90
CA PRO A 119 -2.87 -6.07 -18.20
C PRO A 119 -3.45 -6.65 -16.88
N ILE A 120 -4.74 -6.85 -16.84
CA ILE A 120 -5.46 -7.43 -15.69
C ILE A 120 -5.33 -6.57 -14.42
N LEU A 121 -4.13 -6.41 -13.85
CA LEU A 121 -3.92 -5.66 -12.60
C LEU A 121 -4.32 -4.20 -12.73
N GLY A 122 -3.94 -3.54 -13.82
CA GLY A 122 -4.32 -2.14 -14.06
C GLY A 122 -5.82 -1.96 -14.29
N PHE A 123 -6.45 -2.90 -14.99
CA PHE A 123 -7.89 -2.91 -15.15
C PHE A 123 -8.60 -3.08 -13.80
N MET A 124 -8.15 -4.02 -12.96
CA MET A 124 -8.70 -4.22 -11.62
C MET A 124 -8.51 -3.00 -10.72
N ALA A 125 -7.35 -2.34 -10.77
CA ALA A 125 -7.08 -1.12 -10.03
C ALA A 125 -8.05 0.02 -10.42
N LYS A 126 -8.31 0.20 -11.72
CA LYS A 126 -9.29 1.17 -12.22
C LYS A 126 -10.71 0.85 -11.72
N LEU A 127 -11.14 -0.40 -11.84
CA LEU A 127 -12.45 -0.85 -11.34
C LEU A 127 -12.59 -0.67 -9.82
N ALA A 128 -11.52 -0.88 -9.06
CA ALA A 128 -11.50 -0.69 -7.60
C ALA A 128 -11.57 0.78 -7.18
N GLY A 129 -11.42 1.73 -8.11
CA GLY A 129 -11.42 3.16 -7.85
C GLY A 129 -10.07 3.70 -7.37
N TYR A 130 -8.95 3.04 -7.74
CA TYR A 130 -7.61 3.56 -7.46
C TYR A 130 -7.41 4.91 -8.13
N LEU A 131 -6.65 5.80 -7.48
CA LEU A 131 -6.47 7.18 -7.90
C LEU A 131 -5.08 7.40 -8.50
N SER A 132 -4.95 8.38 -9.41
CA SER A 132 -3.66 8.86 -9.90
C SER A 132 -3.62 10.38 -9.87
N VAL A 133 -2.66 10.94 -9.14
CA VAL A 133 -2.44 12.40 -9.11
C VAL A 133 -1.80 12.95 -10.39
N ARG A 134 -1.34 12.08 -11.29
CA ARG A 134 -0.71 12.48 -12.57
C ARG A 134 -1.67 12.47 -13.75
N GLU A 135 -2.81 11.81 -13.62
CA GLU A 135 -3.81 11.68 -14.69
C GLU A 135 -4.94 12.70 -14.59
N MET A 136 -5.02 13.45 -13.49
CA MET A 136 -6.10 14.40 -13.26
C MET A 136 -5.62 15.66 -12.55
N PRO A 137 -6.30 16.82 -12.75
CA PRO A 137 -6.07 18.02 -11.96
C PRO A 137 -6.29 17.76 -10.46
N PHE A 138 -5.66 18.60 -9.62
CA PHE A 138 -5.77 18.43 -8.17
C PHE A 138 -7.20 18.48 -7.68
N GLU A 139 -8.03 19.36 -8.21
CA GLU A 139 -9.44 19.53 -7.84
C GLU A 139 -10.24 18.24 -8.08
N GLU A 140 -10.01 17.57 -9.20
CA GLU A 140 -10.66 16.29 -9.50
C GLU A 140 -10.14 15.18 -8.58
N PHE A 141 -8.84 15.15 -8.31
CA PHE A 141 -8.22 14.22 -7.37
C PHE A 141 -8.80 14.41 -5.96
N SER A 142 -8.85 15.66 -5.45
CA SER A 142 -9.40 15.97 -4.14
C SER A 142 -10.86 15.56 -4.03
N LYS A 143 -11.69 15.89 -5.04
CA LYS A 143 -13.11 15.51 -5.09
C LYS A 143 -13.31 13.99 -5.02
N LYS A 144 -12.54 13.21 -5.81
CA LYS A 144 -12.63 11.74 -5.81
C LYS A 144 -12.15 11.15 -4.48
N ALA A 145 -11.04 11.66 -3.95
CA ALA A 145 -10.50 11.24 -2.67
C ALA A 145 -11.49 11.50 -1.52
N THR A 146 -12.07 12.70 -1.47
CA THR A 146 -13.10 13.08 -0.50
C THR A 146 -14.34 12.19 -0.62
N GLY A 147 -14.79 11.89 -1.82
CA GLY A 147 -15.92 10.99 -2.05
C GLY A 147 -15.68 9.59 -1.47
N LEU A 148 -14.49 9.03 -1.72
CA LEU A 148 -14.11 7.72 -1.16
C LEU A 148 -14.05 7.74 0.38
N LEU A 149 -13.44 8.76 0.96
CA LEU A 149 -13.37 8.90 2.42
C LEU A 149 -14.78 9.02 3.02
N ASN A 150 -15.67 9.82 2.43
CA ASN A 150 -17.07 9.95 2.88
C ASN A 150 -17.85 8.63 2.78
N GLU A 151 -17.48 7.75 1.84
CA GLU A 151 -18.03 6.41 1.73
C GLU A 151 -17.42 5.41 2.76
N GLY A 152 -16.49 5.82 3.60
CA GLY A 152 -15.81 4.96 4.57
C GLY A 152 -14.64 4.17 3.98
N VAL A 153 -14.11 4.58 2.82
CA VAL A 153 -12.97 3.95 2.16
C VAL A 153 -11.69 4.71 2.49
N SER A 154 -10.73 4.04 3.07
CA SER A 154 -9.42 4.62 3.38
C SER A 154 -8.55 4.77 2.13
N ILE A 155 -7.63 5.73 2.16
CA ILE A 155 -6.72 6.01 1.05
C ILE A 155 -5.30 5.68 1.48
N ILE A 156 -4.58 4.92 0.65
CA ILE A 156 -3.16 4.62 0.83
C ILE A 156 -2.36 5.42 -0.17
N THR A 157 -1.30 6.07 0.29
CA THR A 157 -0.39 6.82 -0.58
C THR A 157 1.07 6.57 -0.22
N PHE A 158 1.90 6.59 -1.25
CA PHE A 158 3.35 6.65 -1.16
C PHE A 158 3.78 8.04 -1.62
N PRO A 159 3.84 9.02 -0.69
CA PRO A 159 3.97 10.43 -1.07
C PRO A 159 5.33 10.80 -1.67
N GLU A 160 6.30 9.89 -1.68
CA GLU A 160 7.55 10.04 -2.44
C GLU A 160 7.32 10.04 -3.97
N GLY A 161 6.22 9.44 -4.43
CA GLY A 161 5.85 9.36 -5.85
C GLY A 161 6.73 8.43 -6.70
N THR A 162 7.83 7.94 -6.15
CA THR A 162 8.75 6.96 -6.74
C THR A 162 9.44 6.14 -5.66
N ARG A 163 9.90 4.94 -6.01
CA ARG A 163 10.68 4.10 -5.09
C ARG A 163 12.04 4.74 -4.81
N SER A 164 12.48 4.70 -3.56
CA SER A 164 13.84 5.06 -3.17
C SER A 164 14.88 4.29 -4.00
N ALA A 165 15.99 4.93 -4.30
CA ALA A 165 17.10 4.32 -5.03
C ALA A 165 18.10 3.63 -4.11
N ASP A 166 18.30 4.15 -2.91
CA ASP A 166 19.31 3.78 -1.93
C ASP A 166 18.74 3.39 -0.55
N GLY A 167 17.41 3.29 -0.44
CA GLY A 167 16.71 3.01 0.82
C GLY A 167 16.44 4.26 1.67
N SER A 168 16.98 5.41 1.32
CA SER A 168 16.71 6.66 2.04
C SER A 168 15.27 7.14 1.83
N LEU A 169 14.72 7.83 2.82
CA LEU A 169 13.37 8.42 2.74
C LEU A 169 13.39 9.70 1.90
N GLY A 170 12.77 9.66 0.73
CA GLY A 170 12.67 10.78 -0.21
C GLY A 170 11.84 11.94 0.29
N GLN A 171 11.72 12.98 -0.53
CA GLN A 171 10.83 14.10 -0.27
C GLN A 171 9.38 13.70 -0.55
N PHE A 172 8.46 14.18 0.28
CA PHE A 172 7.03 13.92 0.12
C PHE A 172 6.36 14.98 -0.74
N HIS A 173 5.44 14.57 -1.60
CA HIS A 173 4.52 15.46 -2.32
C HIS A 173 3.37 15.89 -1.42
N GLY A 174 2.86 17.12 -1.64
CA GLY A 174 1.87 17.75 -0.75
C GLY A 174 0.41 17.41 -1.02
N SER A 175 0.06 16.80 -2.15
CA SER A 175 -1.32 16.66 -2.62
C SER A 175 -2.24 15.96 -1.63
N ILE A 176 -1.82 14.82 -1.08
CA ILE A 176 -2.65 14.08 -0.12
C ILE A 176 -2.80 14.79 1.22
N PHE A 177 -1.80 15.54 1.65
CA PHE A 177 -1.84 16.32 2.89
C PHE A 177 -2.75 17.54 2.76
N ARG A 178 -2.90 18.08 1.55
CA ARG A 178 -3.91 19.09 1.25
C ARG A 178 -5.32 18.50 1.35
N VAL A 179 -5.54 17.29 0.79
CA VAL A 179 -6.81 16.55 0.98
C VAL A 179 -7.10 16.31 2.46
N ALA A 180 -6.10 15.91 3.25
CA ALA A 180 -6.27 15.71 4.69
C ALA A 180 -6.78 16.99 5.38
N LEU A 181 -6.18 18.15 5.09
CA LEU A 181 -6.59 19.45 5.66
C LEU A 181 -7.98 19.88 5.19
N GLU A 182 -8.34 19.60 3.94
CA GLU A 182 -9.66 19.93 3.38
C GLU A 182 -10.77 19.05 3.96
N THR A 183 -10.47 17.81 4.32
CA THR A 183 -11.46 16.81 4.72
C THR A 183 -11.51 16.53 6.22
N GLY A 184 -10.43 16.78 6.96
CA GLY A 184 -10.33 16.51 8.39
C GLY A 184 -10.15 15.03 8.76
N TYR A 185 -9.93 14.12 7.78
CA TYR A 185 -9.74 12.71 8.08
C TYR A 185 -8.35 12.42 8.66
N PRO A 186 -8.25 11.50 9.66
CA PRO A 186 -6.99 11.19 10.32
C PRO A 186 -5.94 10.67 9.34
N VAL A 187 -4.68 11.10 9.55
CA VAL A 187 -3.50 10.62 8.80
C VAL A 187 -2.77 9.59 9.63
N ILE A 188 -2.50 8.42 9.06
CA ILE A 188 -1.75 7.34 9.73
C ILE A 188 -0.44 7.10 8.98
N PRO A 189 0.71 7.35 9.61
CA PRO A 189 2.00 6.96 9.05
C PRO A 189 2.19 5.44 9.09
N ILE A 190 2.73 4.88 8.02
CA ILE A 190 3.12 3.47 7.90
C ILE A 190 4.62 3.40 7.58
N CYS A 191 5.35 2.59 8.31
CA CYS A 191 6.77 2.38 8.10
C CYS A 191 7.04 0.96 7.60
N ILE A 192 7.77 0.81 6.49
CA ILE A 192 8.15 -0.47 5.90
C ILE A 192 9.66 -0.55 5.85
N THR A 193 10.23 -1.64 6.38
CA THR A 193 11.66 -1.93 6.33
C THR A 193 11.93 -3.38 5.94
N GLY A 194 13.16 -3.67 5.50
CA GLY A 194 13.61 -5.02 5.14
C GLY A 194 13.16 -5.52 3.78
N ASN A 195 12.49 -4.69 2.98
CA ASN A 195 12.00 -5.06 1.65
C ASN A 195 12.84 -4.52 0.47
N ASP A 196 13.96 -3.86 0.73
CA ASP A 196 14.83 -3.25 -0.29
C ASP A 196 15.32 -4.24 -1.34
N LYS A 197 15.39 -5.52 -0.98
CA LYS A 197 15.83 -6.63 -1.85
C LYS A 197 14.69 -7.60 -2.22
N ILE A 198 13.40 -7.18 -2.04
CA ILE A 198 12.23 -8.07 -2.20
C ILE A 198 11.13 -7.39 -3.06
N PRO A 199 11.33 -7.21 -4.38
CA PRO A 199 12.58 -7.19 -5.13
C PRO A 199 13.28 -5.82 -5.03
N ALA A 200 14.59 -5.80 -5.23
CA ALA A 200 15.34 -4.55 -5.31
C ALA A 200 14.95 -3.76 -6.58
N ARG A 201 15.16 -2.43 -6.53
CA ARG A 201 14.88 -1.56 -7.68
C ARG A 201 15.69 -1.99 -8.90
N GLY A 202 15.02 -2.06 -10.06
CA GLY A 202 15.65 -2.44 -11.33
C GLY A 202 15.81 -3.94 -11.54
N THR A 203 15.36 -4.79 -10.60
CA THR A 203 15.42 -6.25 -10.70
C THR A 203 14.07 -6.88 -10.37
N LEU A 204 13.89 -8.12 -10.79
CA LEU A 204 12.79 -8.98 -10.38
C LEU A 204 13.23 -10.04 -9.36
N LEU A 205 14.52 -10.06 -8.97
CA LEU A 205 15.05 -11.05 -8.07
C LEU A 205 14.60 -10.80 -6.63
N LEU A 206 13.79 -11.72 -6.10
CA LEU A 206 13.41 -11.76 -4.70
C LEU A 206 14.51 -12.42 -3.89
N ARG A 207 14.97 -11.77 -2.84
CA ARG A 207 15.91 -12.37 -1.88
C ARG A 207 15.17 -12.77 -0.60
N PRO A 208 15.57 -13.85 0.07
CA PRO A 208 15.04 -14.19 1.38
C PRO A 208 15.23 -13.05 2.38
N GLY A 209 14.26 -12.86 3.25
CA GLY A 209 14.35 -11.80 4.26
C GLY A 209 13.07 -11.63 5.09
N THR A 210 13.14 -10.71 6.05
CA THR A 210 12.00 -10.33 6.88
C THR A 210 11.61 -8.89 6.59
N ILE A 211 10.36 -8.70 6.20
CA ILE A 211 9.75 -7.39 6.01
C ILE A 211 9.01 -7.04 7.29
N LYS A 212 9.24 -5.85 7.82
CA LYS A 212 8.52 -5.33 8.97
C LYS A 212 7.65 -4.15 8.53
N ILE A 213 6.42 -4.11 9.03
CA ILE A 213 5.46 -3.04 8.78
C ILE A 213 4.96 -2.56 10.12
N HIS A 214 5.20 -1.29 10.44
CA HIS A 214 4.66 -0.64 11.63
C HIS A 214 3.58 0.36 11.22
N LYS A 215 2.38 0.21 11.77
CA LYS A 215 1.31 1.21 11.69
C LYS A 215 1.43 2.09 12.92
N LEU A 216 1.77 3.37 12.74
CA LEU A 216 1.90 4.33 13.83
C LEU A 216 0.52 4.86 14.28
N SER A 217 0.52 5.64 15.37
CA SER A 217 -0.68 6.29 15.87
C SER A 217 -1.26 7.27 14.85
N ALA A 218 -2.59 7.34 14.82
CA ALA A 218 -3.30 8.28 13.98
C ALA A 218 -3.01 9.72 14.43
N ILE A 219 -2.73 10.59 13.48
CA ILE A 219 -2.67 12.04 13.65
C ILE A 219 -4.08 12.55 13.35
N THR A 220 -4.77 13.03 14.38
CA THR A 220 -6.16 13.46 14.30
C THR A 220 -6.27 14.87 13.72
N TYR A 221 -7.47 15.25 13.24
CA TYR A 221 -7.70 16.59 12.72
C TYR A 221 -7.37 17.68 13.74
N ASP A 222 -7.70 17.47 15.02
CA ASP A 222 -7.41 18.44 16.08
C ASP A 222 -5.91 18.73 16.23
N GLU A 223 -5.04 17.77 15.93
CA GLU A 223 -3.59 17.93 15.99
C GLU A 223 -3.03 18.70 14.80
N TYR A 224 -3.72 18.70 13.64
CA TYR A 224 -3.17 19.32 12.44
C TYR A 224 -4.04 20.42 11.79
N LYS A 225 -5.25 20.70 12.28
CA LYS A 225 -6.20 21.68 11.70
C LYS A 225 -5.62 23.09 11.47
N GLY A 226 -4.59 23.47 12.24
CA GLY A 226 -3.91 24.75 12.08
C GLY A 226 -2.64 24.69 11.23
N PHE A 227 -2.37 23.56 10.57
CA PHE A 227 -1.15 23.41 9.77
C PHE A 227 -1.36 23.84 8.31
N THR A 228 -0.23 24.16 7.67
CA THR A 228 -0.18 24.16 6.20
C THR A 228 0.06 22.74 5.68
N PRO A 229 -0.25 22.45 4.39
CA PRO A 229 0.10 21.17 3.78
C PRO A 229 1.60 20.84 3.88
N TYR A 230 2.44 21.86 3.81
CA TYR A 230 3.90 21.73 3.97
C TYR A 230 4.28 21.28 5.38
N LYS A 231 3.67 21.88 6.42
CA LYS A 231 3.96 21.52 7.83
C LYS A 231 3.51 20.11 8.14
N LEU A 232 2.27 19.74 7.74
CA LEU A 232 1.74 18.39 7.94
C LEU A 232 2.57 17.32 7.22
N LYS A 233 2.93 17.58 5.97
CA LYS A 233 3.80 16.72 5.16
C LYS A 233 5.14 16.42 5.85
N ASN A 234 5.80 17.48 6.34
CA ASN A 234 7.12 17.34 6.97
C ASN A 234 7.03 16.64 8.33
N MET A 235 5.99 16.91 9.12
CA MET A 235 5.72 16.20 10.38
C MET A 235 5.56 14.70 10.13
N VAL A 236 4.70 14.31 9.19
CA VAL A 236 4.47 12.89 8.86
C VAL A 236 5.74 12.24 8.33
N ARG A 237 6.50 12.95 7.48
CA ARG A 237 7.78 12.45 6.97
C ARG A 237 8.79 12.21 8.09
N GLN A 238 8.85 13.13 9.07
CA GLN A 238 9.76 12.98 10.21
C GLN A 238 9.39 11.79 11.09
N LEU A 239 8.10 11.61 11.41
CA LEU A 239 7.63 10.44 12.16
C LEU A 239 7.99 9.11 11.47
N ILE A 240 7.87 9.05 10.14
CA ILE A 240 8.27 7.88 9.37
C ILE A 240 9.79 7.69 9.40
N ALA A 241 10.57 8.77 9.30
CA ALA A 241 12.04 8.71 9.35
C ALA A 241 12.54 8.16 10.70
N ASP A 242 12.02 8.72 11.79
CA ASP A 242 12.40 8.35 13.17
C ASP A 242 12.06 6.87 13.45
N GLU A 243 10.89 6.42 13.00
CA GLU A 243 10.49 5.03 13.17
C GLU A 243 11.33 4.07 12.31
N ILE A 244 11.65 4.42 11.07
CA ILE A 244 12.54 3.62 10.22
C ILE A 244 13.91 3.47 10.88
N GLU A 245 14.48 4.55 11.42
CA GLU A 245 15.75 4.52 12.15
C GLU A 245 15.67 3.59 13.37
N ALA A 246 14.58 3.67 14.14
CA ALA A 246 14.36 2.79 15.28
C ALA A 246 14.23 1.31 14.89
N MET A 247 13.54 1.02 13.75
CA MET A 247 13.37 -0.34 13.23
C MET A 247 14.68 -0.94 12.70
N GLU A 248 15.52 -0.11 12.06
CA GLU A 248 16.80 -0.53 11.47
C GLU A 248 17.92 -0.56 12.52
N GLY A 249 17.96 0.38 13.47
CA GLY A 249 18.92 0.43 14.55
C GLY A 249 18.83 -0.73 15.54
N LYS A 250 17.63 -1.26 15.77
CA LYS A 250 17.41 -2.46 16.62
C LYS A 250 17.78 -3.79 15.95
N GLY A 251 18.08 -3.78 14.66
CA GLY A 251 18.46 -4.98 13.90
C GLY A 251 19.95 -5.28 13.89
N ASN A 252 20.79 -4.41 14.45
CA ASN A 252 22.25 -4.50 14.48
C ASN A 252 22.82 -4.78 15.89
N ALA A 253 21.98 -5.16 16.86
CA ALA A 253 22.39 -5.50 18.22
C ALA A 253 22.22 -7.00 18.51
#